data_4ad01fe8f06427604d84fdba79002b2e
#
_entry.id   4ad01fe8f06427604d84fdba79002b2e
#
_cell.length_a   1.000
_cell.length_b   1.000
_cell.length_c   1.000
_cell.angle_alpha   90.00
_cell.angle_beta   90.00
_cell.angle_gamma   90.00
#
_symmetry.space_group_name_H-M   'P 1'
#
loop_
_entity.id
_entity.type
_entity.pdbx_description
1 polymer ?
#
loop_
_entity_poly.entity_id
_entity_poly.type
_entity_poly.pdbx_seq_one_letter_code
_entity_poly.pdbx_strand_id
1 'polypeptide(L)'
;MDFNTDFCCPLCNRPHAIRQCSRFIVMPVELKLRVVAQYLLCYNCLAQSHSRAECKSIDRCRRCMQDHNTLLHPLPEGRIWFPMTATVRVVTRNPIDVFIKALIDPTAARSSILKSEANELGFRVFQGRVTITVYHSREEKRRISVECVVDSKCYGLSPIVNSERPDRYPRPIAVDRANADVHWNISSPYMLILGADVMSKVLIGPATRRQGQLYAQNTIFGVAYFGEGVKRT
;
A
#
# COMPACT_ATOMS: atom_id res chain seq x y z
N MET A 1 34.23 -11.20 10.03
CA MET A 1 33.46 -11.69 8.88
C MET A 1 32.59 -10.51 8.44
N ASP A 2 33.12 -9.76 7.48
CA ASP A 2 32.45 -8.57 6.96
C ASP A 2 31.27 -9.01 6.11
N PHE A 3 30.07 -8.79 6.61
CA PHE A 3 28.88 -8.93 5.81
C PHE A 3 28.89 -7.82 4.76
N ASN A 4 29.12 -8.21 3.53
CA ASN A 4 29.08 -7.35 2.36
C ASN A 4 27.72 -6.64 2.32
N THR A 5 27.69 -5.37 2.74
CA THR A 5 26.49 -4.53 2.88
C THR A 5 25.88 -4.10 1.55
N ASP A 6 26.43 -4.55 0.41
CA ASP A 6 26.12 -4.04 -0.91
C ASP A 6 24.88 -4.68 -1.59
N PHE A 7 24.20 -5.61 -0.93
CA PHE A 7 23.08 -6.35 -1.54
C PHE A 7 21.76 -6.28 -0.77
N CYS A 8 21.45 -5.14 -0.18
CA CYS A 8 20.16 -4.96 0.50
C CYS A 8 19.10 -4.39 -0.44
N CYS A 9 17.92 -4.95 -0.38
CA CYS A 9 16.76 -4.43 -1.09
C CYS A 9 16.46 -2.98 -0.65
N PRO A 10 16.46 -1.99 -1.56
CA PRO A 10 16.26 -0.59 -1.19
C PRO A 10 14.88 -0.32 -0.59
N LEU A 11 13.91 -1.22 -0.81
CA LEU A 11 12.54 -1.07 -0.35
C LEU A 11 12.31 -1.64 1.05
N CYS A 12 12.97 -2.72 1.44
CA CYS A 12 12.73 -3.41 2.72
C CYS A 12 13.99 -3.66 3.56
N ASN A 13 15.15 -3.28 3.04
CA ASN A 13 16.46 -3.41 3.67
C ASN A 13 16.88 -4.85 4.05
N ARG A 14 16.28 -5.86 3.38
CA ARG A 14 16.65 -7.27 3.54
C ARG A 14 17.63 -7.71 2.44
N PRO A 15 18.46 -8.75 2.67
CA PRO A 15 19.44 -9.22 1.71
C PRO A 15 18.79 -10.00 0.55
N HIS A 16 18.16 -9.29 -0.39
CA HIS A 16 17.62 -9.85 -1.63
C HIS A 16 17.48 -8.76 -2.70
N ALA A 17 17.45 -9.15 -3.95
CA ALA A 17 17.19 -8.24 -5.05
C ALA A 17 15.75 -7.72 -5.01
N ILE A 18 15.52 -6.48 -5.45
CA ILE A 18 14.19 -5.87 -5.43
C ILE A 18 13.14 -6.67 -6.22
N ARG A 19 13.55 -7.35 -7.30
CA ARG A 19 12.67 -8.24 -8.08
C ARG A 19 12.11 -9.44 -7.30
N GLN A 20 12.75 -9.79 -6.18
CA GLN A 20 12.33 -10.86 -5.27
C GLN A 20 11.60 -10.30 -4.03
N CYS A 21 11.52 -8.99 -3.90
CA CYS A 21 10.87 -8.35 -2.77
C CYS A 21 9.35 -8.54 -2.85
N SER A 22 8.78 -9.23 -1.88
CA SER A 22 7.33 -9.45 -1.81
C SER A 22 6.55 -8.13 -1.85
N ARG A 23 7.06 -7.11 -1.16
CA ARG A 23 6.47 -5.76 -1.18
C ARG A 23 6.46 -5.15 -2.58
N PHE A 24 7.57 -5.28 -3.31
CA PHE A 24 7.66 -4.77 -4.67
C PHE A 24 6.77 -5.56 -5.63
N ILE A 25 6.74 -6.90 -5.51
CA ILE A 25 5.96 -7.77 -6.40
C ILE A 25 4.47 -7.45 -6.35
N VAL A 26 3.93 -7.21 -5.16
CA VAL A 26 2.49 -6.93 -4.97
C VAL A 26 2.09 -5.46 -5.22
N MET A 27 3.07 -4.56 -5.36
CA MET A 27 2.78 -3.15 -5.66
C MET A 27 2.06 -2.98 -7.00
N PRO A 28 1.18 -1.96 -7.12
CA PRO A 28 0.72 -1.45 -8.41
C PRO A 28 1.89 -1.02 -9.31
N VAL A 29 1.71 -1.15 -10.62
CA VAL A 29 2.77 -0.85 -11.61
C VAL A 29 3.24 0.60 -11.51
N GLU A 30 2.32 1.53 -11.27
CA GLU A 30 2.59 2.96 -11.12
C GLU A 30 3.54 3.22 -9.94
N LEU A 31 3.32 2.52 -8.82
CA LEU A 31 4.21 2.61 -7.66
C LEU A 31 5.55 1.95 -7.91
N LYS A 32 5.58 0.81 -8.60
CA LYS A 32 6.83 0.16 -9.02
C LYS A 32 7.67 1.09 -9.88
N LEU A 33 7.04 1.79 -10.85
CA LEU A 33 7.73 2.75 -11.71
C LEU A 33 8.36 3.90 -10.91
N ARG A 34 7.66 4.39 -9.86
CA ARG A 34 8.21 5.41 -8.97
C ARG A 34 9.38 4.90 -8.14
N VAL A 35 9.25 3.70 -7.58
CA VAL A 35 10.34 3.05 -6.84
C VAL A 35 11.56 2.88 -7.75
N VAL A 36 11.36 2.44 -8.99
CA VAL A 36 12.43 2.30 -9.98
C VAL A 36 13.10 3.64 -10.25
N ALA A 37 12.32 4.70 -10.43
CA ALA A 37 12.87 6.05 -10.65
C ALA A 37 13.57 6.60 -9.40
N GLN A 38 12.97 6.46 -8.23
CA GLN A 38 13.50 6.96 -6.95
C GLN A 38 14.84 6.32 -6.59
N TYR A 39 14.99 5.03 -6.85
CA TYR A 39 16.22 4.28 -6.52
C TYR A 39 17.14 4.09 -7.72
N LEU A 40 16.87 4.78 -8.83
CA LEU A 40 17.68 4.75 -10.08
C LEU A 40 17.93 3.32 -10.58
N LEU A 41 16.91 2.47 -10.51
CA LEU A 41 17.01 1.08 -10.94
C LEU A 41 16.91 0.97 -12.46
N CYS A 42 17.61 0.00 -13.02
CA CYS A 42 17.46 -0.33 -14.44
C CYS A 42 16.03 -0.82 -14.74
N TYR A 43 15.34 -0.22 -15.69
CA TYR A 43 13.96 -0.58 -16.06
C TYR A 43 13.81 -2.01 -16.57
N ASN A 44 14.90 -2.61 -17.10
CA ASN A 44 14.86 -3.95 -17.66
C ASN A 44 15.19 -5.04 -16.62
N CYS A 45 16.30 -4.95 -15.89
CA CYS A 45 16.71 -5.99 -14.94
C CYS A 45 16.49 -5.65 -13.46
N LEU A 46 16.11 -4.40 -13.15
CA LEU A 46 15.90 -3.85 -11.80
C LEU A 46 17.17 -3.82 -10.94
N ALA A 47 18.35 -3.85 -11.54
CA ALA A 47 19.61 -3.64 -10.84
C ALA A 47 19.87 -2.15 -10.60
N GLN A 48 20.66 -1.82 -9.56
CA GLN A 48 21.09 -0.46 -9.24
C GLN A 48 22.39 -0.06 -9.94
N SER A 49 23.12 -1.03 -10.50
CA SER A 49 24.50 -0.85 -10.97
C SER A 49 24.64 -0.15 -12.34
N HIS A 50 23.54 0.03 -13.07
CA HIS A 50 23.56 0.59 -14.43
C HIS A 50 22.22 1.15 -14.85
N SER A 51 22.23 2.02 -15.85
CA SER A 51 21.02 2.54 -16.50
C SER A 51 20.43 1.53 -17.50
N ARG A 52 19.22 1.81 -18.03
CA ARG A 52 18.62 0.99 -19.08
C ARG A 52 19.49 0.91 -20.32
N ALA A 53 20.13 2.01 -20.71
CA ALA A 53 20.95 2.08 -21.91
C ALA A 53 22.18 1.16 -21.83
N GLU A 54 22.68 0.90 -20.63
CA GLU A 54 23.86 0.08 -20.35
C GLU A 54 23.50 -1.36 -19.98
N CYS A 55 22.22 -1.69 -20.01
CA CYS A 55 21.74 -3.00 -19.57
C CYS A 55 22.14 -4.10 -20.56
N LYS A 56 22.96 -5.05 -20.09
CA LYS A 56 23.40 -6.22 -20.85
C LYS A 56 22.45 -7.42 -20.74
N SER A 57 21.35 -7.32 -19.95
CA SER A 57 20.39 -8.40 -19.85
C SER A 57 19.64 -8.59 -21.17
N ILE A 58 19.59 -9.83 -21.63
CA ILE A 58 18.81 -10.26 -22.79
C ILE A 58 17.34 -10.47 -22.46
N ASP A 59 16.98 -10.47 -21.17
CA ASP A 59 15.59 -10.64 -20.74
C ASP A 59 14.72 -9.48 -21.23
N ARG A 60 13.53 -9.84 -21.66
CA ARG A 60 12.48 -8.93 -22.11
C ARG A 60 11.21 -9.14 -21.30
N CYS A 61 10.32 -8.18 -21.37
CA CYS A 61 8.99 -8.35 -20.80
C CYS A 61 8.28 -9.57 -21.40
N ARG A 62 7.92 -10.54 -20.57
CA ARG A 62 7.25 -11.78 -21.02
C ARG A 62 5.85 -11.56 -21.58
N ARG A 63 5.26 -10.37 -21.42
CA ARG A 63 3.93 -10.02 -21.92
C ARG A 63 3.93 -9.32 -23.27
N CYS A 64 4.93 -8.48 -23.54
CA CYS A 64 4.98 -7.68 -24.76
C CYS A 64 6.32 -7.69 -25.50
N MET A 65 7.32 -8.43 -24.97
CA MET A 65 8.68 -8.59 -25.52
C MET A 65 9.47 -7.28 -25.63
N GLN A 66 9.04 -6.20 -25.00
CA GLN A 66 9.75 -4.93 -24.98
C GLN A 66 10.78 -4.84 -23.84
N ASP A 67 11.66 -3.83 -23.91
CA ASP A 67 12.80 -3.60 -23.02
C ASP A 67 12.38 -3.02 -21.66
N HIS A 68 11.58 -3.77 -20.90
CA HIS A 68 11.27 -3.48 -19.50
C HIS A 68 11.04 -4.77 -18.73
N ASN A 69 11.18 -4.70 -17.42
CA ASN A 69 10.90 -5.84 -16.55
C ASN A 69 9.42 -6.21 -16.60
N THR A 70 9.10 -7.49 -16.60
CA THR A 70 7.70 -7.96 -16.61
C THR A 70 6.89 -7.42 -15.42
N LEU A 71 7.54 -7.17 -14.27
CA LEU A 71 6.89 -6.56 -13.10
C LEU A 71 6.50 -5.08 -13.33
N LEU A 72 7.08 -4.43 -14.34
CA LEU A 72 6.79 -3.06 -14.74
C LEU A 72 5.86 -3.00 -15.96
N HIS A 73 5.37 -4.15 -16.43
CA HIS A 73 4.48 -4.16 -17.59
C HIS A 73 3.24 -3.34 -17.31
N PRO A 74 2.94 -2.30 -18.12
CA PRO A 74 1.76 -1.47 -17.92
C PRO A 74 0.50 -2.30 -17.96
N LEU A 75 -0.44 -1.97 -17.09
CA LEU A 75 -1.78 -2.52 -17.20
C LEU A 75 -2.40 -2.07 -18.54
N PRO A 76 -3.29 -2.84 -19.14
CA PRO A 76 -4.07 -2.39 -20.30
C PRO A 76 -4.68 -1.01 -20.01
N GLU A 77 -4.69 -0.15 -21.02
CA GLU A 77 -5.20 1.21 -20.90
C GLU A 77 -6.57 1.24 -20.19
N GLY A 78 -6.70 2.15 -19.25
CA GLY A 78 -7.92 2.33 -18.47
C GLY A 78 -8.05 1.45 -17.22
N ARG A 79 -7.12 0.56 -16.90
CA ARG A 79 -7.18 -0.22 -15.66
C ARG A 79 -6.40 0.44 -14.52
N ILE A 80 -7.02 0.49 -13.36
CA ILE A 80 -6.46 1.06 -12.14
C ILE A 80 -6.55 0.00 -11.04
N TRP A 81 -5.46 -0.19 -10.30
CA TRP A 81 -5.46 -1.03 -9.11
C TRP A 81 -5.75 -0.21 -7.87
N PHE A 82 -6.75 -0.63 -7.13
CA PHE A 82 -7.13 -0.05 -5.86
C PHE A 82 -6.64 -0.94 -4.71
N PRO A 83 -5.78 -0.45 -3.82
CA PRO A 83 -5.43 -1.16 -2.60
C PRO A 83 -6.57 -1.08 -1.59
N MET A 84 -6.65 -2.07 -0.71
CA MET A 84 -7.63 -2.08 0.36
C MET A 84 -7.24 -1.06 1.43
N THR A 85 -8.03 -0.01 1.61
CA THR A 85 -7.75 1.08 2.55
C THR A 85 -8.90 1.34 3.50
N ALA A 86 -8.57 1.93 4.66
CA ALA A 86 -9.51 2.45 5.63
C ALA A 86 -9.05 3.80 6.16
N THR A 87 -9.99 4.71 6.38
CA THR A 87 -9.75 5.90 7.21
C THR A 87 -10.06 5.53 8.66
N VAL A 88 -9.05 5.53 9.48
CA VAL A 88 -9.15 5.12 10.87
C VAL A 88 -8.88 6.28 11.80
N ARG A 89 -9.59 6.31 12.93
CA ARG A 89 -9.34 7.26 14.00
C ARG A 89 -8.31 6.67 14.96
N VAL A 90 -7.29 7.43 15.30
CA VAL A 90 -6.30 7.07 16.31
C VAL A 90 -6.37 8.05 17.47
N VAL A 91 -6.26 7.53 18.69
CA VAL A 91 -6.20 8.36 19.89
C VAL A 91 -4.73 8.66 20.17
N THR A 92 -4.42 9.93 20.17
CA THR A 92 -3.10 10.45 20.50
C THR A 92 -3.11 11.01 21.93
N ARG A 93 -1.98 11.50 22.41
CA ARG A 93 -1.93 12.22 23.70
C ARG A 93 -2.60 13.58 23.65
N ASN A 94 -2.69 14.16 22.47
CA ASN A 94 -3.46 15.39 22.27
C ASN A 94 -4.95 15.04 22.30
N PRO A 95 -5.80 15.86 22.91
CA PRO A 95 -7.25 15.59 23.01
C PRO A 95 -7.97 15.68 21.66
N ILE A 96 -7.23 15.85 20.57
CA ILE A 96 -7.81 15.96 19.22
C ILE A 96 -7.75 14.60 18.56
N ASP A 97 -8.89 14.11 18.10
CA ASP A 97 -8.98 12.92 17.28
C ASP A 97 -8.25 13.13 15.95
N VAL A 98 -7.34 12.20 15.63
CA VAL A 98 -6.61 12.22 14.39
C VAL A 98 -7.11 11.10 13.49
N PHE A 99 -7.43 11.44 12.25
CA PHE A 99 -7.83 10.49 11.23
C PHE A 99 -6.68 10.25 10.26
N ILE A 100 -6.30 8.98 10.12
CA ILE A 100 -5.20 8.59 9.23
C ILE A 100 -5.67 7.54 8.23
N LYS A 101 -5.01 7.51 7.06
CA LYS A 101 -5.26 6.47 6.07
C LYS A 101 -4.41 5.25 6.39
N ALA A 102 -5.07 4.12 6.59
CA ALA A 102 -4.45 2.82 6.79
C ALA A 102 -4.56 1.97 5.53
N LEU A 103 -3.47 1.30 5.16
CA LEU A 103 -3.46 0.21 4.20
C LEU A 103 -3.77 -1.10 4.92
N ILE A 104 -4.74 -1.84 4.46
CA ILE A 104 -5.04 -3.20 4.93
C ILE A 104 -4.30 -4.17 4.01
N ASP A 105 -3.17 -4.69 4.46
CA ASP A 105 -2.28 -5.51 3.64
C ASP A 105 -2.03 -6.88 4.28
N PRO A 106 -2.78 -7.91 3.89
CA PRO A 106 -2.60 -9.26 4.40
C PRO A 106 -1.26 -9.90 4.00
N THR A 107 -0.51 -9.30 3.07
CA THR A 107 0.81 -9.77 2.67
C THR A 107 1.94 -9.21 3.53
N ALA A 108 1.70 -8.12 4.24
CA ALA A 108 2.60 -7.59 5.25
C ALA A 108 2.55 -8.49 6.49
N ALA A 109 3.66 -9.10 6.87
CA ALA A 109 3.69 -10.03 8.01
C ALA A 109 3.29 -9.37 9.34
N ARG A 110 3.57 -8.07 9.49
CA ARG A 110 3.29 -7.29 10.71
C ARG A 110 2.78 -5.91 10.36
N SER A 111 1.94 -5.40 11.25
CA SER A 111 1.49 -4.02 11.21
C SER A 111 2.66 -3.06 11.45
N SER A 112 2.66 -1.92 10.77
CA SER A 112 3.74 -0.94 10.88
C SER A 112 3.24 0.50 10.71
N ILE A 113 3.97 1.44 11.30
CA ILE A 113 3.74 2.87 11.17
C ILE A 113 5.07 3.56 10.81
N LEU A 114 5.00 4.64 10.04
CA LEU A 114 6.17 5.45 9.75
C LEU A 114 6.70 6.13 11.02
N LYS A 115 8.02 6.21 11.14
CA LYS A 115 8.68 6.88 12.27
C LYS A 115 8.31 8.36 12.35
N SER A 116 8.22 9.05 11.22
CA SER A 116 7.77 10.44 11.14
C SER A 116 6.37 10.59 11.74
N GLU A 117 5.44 9.74 11.30
CA GLU A 117 4.05 9.76 11.76
C GLU A 117 3.94 9.39 13.25
N ALA A 118 4.68 8.37 13.69
CA ALA A 118 4.68 7.98 15.10
C ALA A 118 5.16 9.14 16.01
N ASN A 119 6.16 9.89 15.56
CA ASN A 119 6.69 11.04 16.28
C ASN A 119 5.71 12.23 16.23
N GLU A 120 5.16 12.54 15.07
CA GLU A 120 4.20 13.66 14.88
C GLU A 120 2.92 13.44 15.70
N LEU A 121 2.44 12.19 15.75
CA LEU A 121 1.29 11.80 16.55
C LEU A 121 1.62 11.64 18.05
N GLY A 122 2.86 11.85 18.46
CA GLY A 122 3.30 11.83 19.85
C GLY A 122 3.25 10.44 20.50
N PHE A 123 3.33 9.36 19.71
CA PHE A 123 3.35 8.02 20.24
C PHE A 123 4.68 7.69 20.94
N ARG A 124 4.59 6.96 22.06
CA ARG A 124 5.81 6.44 22.74
C ARG A 124 6.29 5.19 22.03
N VAL A 125 7.44 5.30 21.39
CA VAL A 125 8.12 4.17 20.77
C VAL A 125 9.03 3.50 21.81
N PHE A 126 8.87 2.19 21.97
CA PHE A 126 9.73 1.37 22.83
C PHE A 126 10.31 0.22 21.99
N GLN A 127 11.61 0.09 21.97
CA GLN A 127 12.35 -0.93 21.19
C GLN A 127 11.89 -1.05 19.71
N GLY A 128 11.66 0.10 19.06
CA GLY A 128 11.21 0.13 17.67
C GLY A 128 9.76 -0.29 17.44
N ARG A 129 8.94 -0.33 18.50
CA ARG A 129 7.51 -0.69 18.45
C ARG A 129 6.65 0.33 19.15
N VAL A 130 5.38 0.35 18.76
CA VAL A 130 4.35 1.17 19.37
C VAL A 130 3.02 0.43 19.38
N THR A 131 2.27 0.54 20.45
CA THR A 131 0.89 0.04 20.51
C THR A 131 -0.07 1.20 20.22
N ILE A 132 -0.90 1.03 19.21
CA ILE A 132 -1.86 2.03 18.75
C ILE A 132 -3.26 1.44 18.88
N THR A 133 -4.18 2.18 19.49
CA THR A 133 -5.61 1.83 19.43
C THR A 133 -6.22 2.51 18.23
N VAL A 134 -6.75 1.72 17.34
CA VAL A 134 -7.34 2.13 16.07
C VAL A 134 -8.85 1.95 16.15
N TYR A 135 -9.59 2.99 15.82
CA TYR A 135 -11.04 3.04 15.90
C TYR A 135 -11.65 3.14 14.50
N HIS A 136 -12.87 2.64 14.37
CA HIS A 136 -13.72 3.01 13.26
C HIS A 136 -13.94 4.54 13.26
N SER A 137 -13.93 5.16 12.07
CA SER A 137 -14.00 6.62 11.93
C SER A 137 -15.27 7.25 12.56
N ARG A 138 -16.35 6.49 12.72
CA ARG A 138 -17.65 6.97 13.21
C ARG A 138 -18.21 6.18 14.40
N GLU A 139 -17.71 4.97 14.68
CA GLU A 139 -18.22 4.07 15.71
C GLU A 139 -17.14 3.73 16.75
N GLU A 140 -17.19 4.33 17.93
CA GLU A 140 -16.19 4.11 18.99
C GLU A 140 -16.12 2.68 19.51
N LYS A 141 -17.22 1.95 19.45
CA LYS A 141 -17.27 0.55 19.91
C LYS A 141 -16.44 -0.38 19.03
N ARG A 142 -16.20 -0.01 17.77
CA ARG A 142 -15.38 -0.78 16.83
C ARG A 142 -13.95 -0.31 16.88
N ARG A 143 -13.15 -1.03 17.64
CA ARG A 143 -11.73 -0.70 17.85
C ARG A 143 -10.89 -1.95 17.97
N ILE A 144 -9.61 -1.82 17.63
CA ILE A 144 -8.57 -2.83 17.89
C ILE A 144 -7.32 -2.16 18.44
N SER A 145 -6.60 -2.89 19.27
CA SER A 145 -5.23 -2.53 19.66
C SER A 145 -4.26 -3.25 18.75
N VAL A 146 -3.33 -2.50 18.17
CA VAL A 146 -2.37 -2.97 17.17
C VAL A 146 -0.96 -2.67 17.66
N GLU A 147 -0.11 -3.68 17.74
CA GLU A 147 1.32 -3.50 17.95
C GLU A 147 1.99 -3.27 16.60
N CYS A 148 2.47 -2.06 16.37
CA CYS A 148 3.11 -1.66 15.12
C CYS A 148 4.63 -1.65 15.26
N VAL A 149 5.33 -2.13 14.24
CA VAL A 149 6.75 -1.86 14.05
C VAL A 149 6.90 -0.44 13.54
N VAL A 150 7.81 0.32 14.14
CA VAL A 150 8.13 1.68 13.68
C VAL A 150 9.17 1.59 12.59
N ASP A 151 8.80 1.96 11.36
CA ASP A 151 9.68 1.89 10.21
C ASP A 151 10.11 3.29 9.75
N SER A 152 11.37 3.41 9.37
CA SER A 152 11.95 4.65 8.88
C SER A 152 11.66 4.91 7.39
N LYS A 153 11.15 3.92 6.67
CA LYS A 153 10.91 3.99 5.22
C LYS A 153 9.43 3.96 4.89
N CYS A 154 9.00 4.90 4.08
CA CYS A 154 7.63 4.97 3.58
C CYS A 154 7.28 3.76 2.71
N TYR A 155 6.18 3.11 3.01
CA TYR A 155 5.66 1.97 2.26
C TYR A 155 4.67 2.43 1.19
N GLY A 156 5.16 3.14 0.21
CA GLY A 156 4.33 3.44 -0.95
C GLY A 156 3.28 4.53 -0.73
N LEU A 157 3.02 5.21 -1.79
CA LEU A 157 1.89 6.12 -1.94
C LEU A 157 0.71 5.32 -2.47
N SER A 158 -0.49 5.66 -2.08
CA SER A 158 -1.69 5.28 -2.80
C SER A 158 -1.50 5.53 -4.30
N PRO A 159 -2.01 4.70 -5.19
CA PRO A 159 -1.90 4.94 -6.62
C PRO A 159 -2.35 6.36 -6.93
N ILE A 160 -1.57 7.09 -7.73
CA ILE A 160 -2.05 8.36 -8.28
C ILE A 160 -3.12 8.01 -9.28
N VAL A 161 -4.34 8.27 -8.91
CA VAL A 161 -5.36 8.53 -9.89
C VAL A 161 -5.04 9.92 -10.41
N ASN A 162 -4.70 10.06 -11.69
CA ASN A 162 -4.52 11.35 -12.33
C ASN A 162 -5.71 12.23 -11.95
N SER A 163 -5.42 13.43 -11.50
CA SER A 163 -6.34 14.39 -10.88
C SER A 163 -7.39 14.99 -11.81
N GLU A 164 -7.70 14.31 -12.91
CA GLU A 164 -8.84 14.69 -13.75
C GLU A 164 -10.11 14.11 -13.14
N ARG A 165 -10.75 14.96 -12.37
CA ARG A 165 -12.10 14.94 -11.78
C ARG A 165 -12.72 13.57 -11.45
N PRO A 166 -13.03 13.32 -10.17
CA PRO A 166 -13.64 12.09 -9.67
C PRO A 166 -15.10 11.86 -10.08
N ASP A 167 -15.67 12.70 -10.94
CA ASP A 167 -17.11 12.70 -11.24
C ASP A 167 -17.58 11.50 -12.09
N ARG A 168 -16.66 10.62 -12.53
CA ARG A 168 -17.01 9.48 -13.39
C ARG A 168 -16.66 8.10 -12.83
N TYR A 169 -16.21 8.00 -11.58
CA TYR A 169 -16.13 6.70 -10.93
C TYR A 169 -17.54 6.19 -10.58
N PRO A 170 -17.76 4.87 -10.61
CA PRO A 170 -19.06 4.36 -10.22
C PRO A 170 -19.41 4.95 -8.87
N ARG A 171 -20.54 5.66 -8.83
CA ARG A 171 -21.08 6.19 -7.57
C ARG A 171 -21.03 5.07 -6.54
N PRO A 172 -20.67 5.34 -5.29
CA PRO A 172 -20.70 4.32 -4.24
C PRO A 172 -22.04 3.60 -4.35
N ILE A 173 -21.97 2.30 -4.64
CA ILE A 173 -23.17 1.48 -4.72
C ILE A 173 -23.76 1.46 -3.32
N ALA A 174 -24.92 2.06 -3.17
CA ALA A 174 -25.75 2.13 -1.97
C ALA A 174 -25.06 2.70 -0.72
N VAL A 175 -25.56 3.85 -0.34
CA VAL A 175 -25.12 4.73 0.77
C VAL A 175 -25.30 4.14 2.17
N ASP A 176 -25.75 2.90 2.32
CA ASP A 176 -26.21 2.35 3.61
C ASP A 176 -25.15 1.69 4.50
N ARG A 177 -23.91 1.50 4.00
CA ARG A 177 -22.80 1.07 4.87
C ARG A 177 -21.63 2.01 4.65
N ALA A 178 -21.22 2.69 5.70
CA ALA A 178 -20.08 3.60 5.65
C ALA A 178 -18.87 2.88 5.03
N ASN A 179 -18.34 3.42 3.94
CA ASN A 179 -17.10 2.95 3.36
C ASN A 179 -15.99 3.05 4.41
N ALA A 180 -15.13 2.05 4.48
CA ALA A 180 -13.97 2.05 5.36
C ALA A 180 -13.05 3.24 5.07
N ASP A 181 -12.93 3.61 3.79
CA ASP A 181 -12.24 4.81 3.34
C ASP A 181 -13.14 5.55 2.34
N VAL A 182 -13.62 6.73 2.69
CA VAL A 182 -14.47 7.57 1.81
C VAL A 182 -13.69 8.10 0.61
N HIS A 183 -12.36 8.10 0.70
CA HIS A 183 -11.42 8.56 -0.32
C HIS A 183 -10.57 7.41 -0.88
N TRP A 184 -11.12 6.18 -0.92
CA TRP A 184 -10.40 4.99 -1.38
C TRP A 184 -9.87 5.10 -2.81
N ASN A 185 -10.49 5.93 -3.64
CA ASN A 185 -10.14 6.21 -5.03
C ASN A 185 -9.26 7.46 -5.21
N ILE A 186 -8.89 8.14 -4.12
CA ILE A 186 -8.02 9.32 -4.14
C ILE A 186 -6.63 8.92 -3.67
N SER A 187 -5.62 9.34 -4.43
CA SER A 187 -4.22 9.12 -4.08
C SER A 187 -3.85 9.92 -2.84
N SER A 188 -3.42 9.24 -1.79
CA SER A 188 -2.88 9.84 -0.58
C SER A 188 -1.89 8.88 0.09
N PRO A 189 -0.93 9.37 0.88
CA PRO A 189 0.03 8.51 1.57
C PRO A 189 -0.67 7.63 2.59
N TYR A 190 -0.15 6.39 2.77
CA TYR A 190 -0.52 5.56 3.90
C TYR A 190 0.37 5.90 5.09
N MET A 191 -0.24 6.12 6.23
CA MET A 191 0.46 6.41 7.47
C MET A 191 0.63 5.16 8.34
N LEU A 192 -0.29 4.19 8.17
CA LEU A 192 -0.36 2.96 8.92
C LEU A 192 -0.55 1.78 7.97
N ILE A 193 0.14 0.67 8.22
CA ILE A 193 -0.14 -0.63 7.57
C ILE A 193 -0.71 -1.56 8.64
N LEU A 194 -1.87 -2.13 8.34
CA LEU A 194 -2.47 -3.21 9.11
C LEU A 194 -2.09 -4.52 8.42
N GLY A 195 -1.21 -5.29 9.06
CA GLY A 195 -0.61 -6.50 8.51
C GLY A 195 -1.40 -7.77 8.86
N ALA A 196 -0.86 -8.93 8.44
CA ALA A 196 -1.43 -10.25 8.68
C ALA A 196 -1.69 -10.54 10.17
N ASP A 197 -0.90 -9.95 11.06
CA ASP A 197 -1.01 -10.08 12.52
C ASP A 197 -2.33 -9.61 13.11
N VAL A 198 -3.10 -8.79 12.37
CA VAL A 198 -4.40 -8.27 12.83
C VAL A 198 -5.56 -8.60 11.90
N MET A 199 -5.32 -9.30 10.77
CA MET A 199 -6.37 -9.57 9.79
C MET A 199 -7.59 -10.30 10.36
N SER A 200 -7.40 -11.25 11.28
CA SER A 200 -8.51 -11.95 11.93
C SER A 200 -9.44 -11.05 12.77
N LYS A 201 -8.93 -9.87 13.18
CA LYS A 201 -9.68 -8.85 13.91
C LYS A 201 -10.26 -7.77 13.00
N VAL A 202 -9.67 -7.60 11.81
CA VAL A 202 -10.02 -6.54 10.86
C VAL A 202 -11.06 -7.01 9.86
N LEU A 203 -10.89 -8.20 9.28
CA LEU A 203 -11.74 -8.70 8.20
C LEU A 203 -12.99 -9.38 8.74
N ILE A 204 -14.14 -9.13 8.10
CA ILE A 204 -15.43 -9.72 8.45
C ILE A 204 -15.96 -10.48 7.24
N GLY A 205 -15.98 -11.81 7.35
CA GLY A 205 -16.45 -12.68 6.28
C GLY A 205 -15.63 -12.63 4.99
N PRO A 206 -16.08 -13.26 3.92
CA PRO A 206 -15.38 -13.28 2.63
C PRO A 206 -15.55 -11.98 1.86
N ALA A 207 -14.58 -11.69 0.99
CA ALA A 207 -14.70 -10.63 0.01
C ALA A 207 -15.76 -10.98 -1.04
N THR A 208 -16.51 -9.98 -1.47
CA THR A 208 -17.53 -10.11 -2.53
C THR A 208 -17.05 -9.42 -3.80
N ARG A 209 -17.15 -10.12 -4.92
CA ARG A 209 -16.85 -9.55 -6.23
C ARG A 209 -17.89 -8.50 -6.59
N ARG A 210 -17.42 -7.38 -7.10
CA ARG A 210 -18.24 -6.29 -7.65
C ARG A 210 -18.08 -6.25 -9.17
N GLN A 211 -18.22 -5.12 -9.78
CA GLN A 211 -18.09 -4.97 -11.22
C GLN A 211 -16.61 -5.18 -11.66
N GLY A 212 -16.39 -5.99 -12.68
CA GLY A 212 -15.04 -6.31 -13.17
C GLY A 212 -14.23 -7.17 -12.18
N GLN A 213 -13.05 -6.72 -11.85
CA GLN A 213 -12.16 -7.33 -10.85
C GLN A 213 -12.05 -6.51 -9.56
N LEU A 214 -13.00 -5.61 -9.35
CA LEU A 214 -13.14 -4.89 -8.08
C LEU A 214 -13.87 -5.77 -7.07
N TYR A 215 -13.35 -5.80 -5.85
CA TYR A 215 -13.90 -6.55 -4.72
C TYR A 215 -14.29 -5.59 -3.60
N ALA A 216 -15.26 -5.99 -2.81
CA ALA A 216 -15.65 -5.33 -1.57
C ALA A 216 -15.44 -6.30 -0.41
N GLN A 217 -14.71 -5.88 0.61
CA GLN A 217 -14.44 -6.60 1.83
C GLN A 217 -15.08 -5.87 3.01
N ASN A 218 -15.95 -6.57 3.75
CA ASN A 218 -16.41 -6.03 5.01
C ASN A 218 -15.26 -6.05 6.02
N THR A 219 -15.07 -4.95 6.72
CA THR A 219 -14.08 -4.81 7.78
C THR A 219 -14.73 -4.21 9.02
N ILE A 220 -14.04 -4.26 10.15
CA ILE A 220 -14.50 -3.54 11.35
C ILE A 220 -14.57 -2.02 11.14
N PHE A 221 -13.90 -1.51 10.11
CA PHE A 221 -13.88 -0.08 9.75
C PHE A 221 -14.92 0.29 8.69
N GLY A 222 -15.73 -0.65 8.23
CA GLY A 222 -16.68 -0.50 7.13
C GLY A 222 -16.33 -1.33 5.92
N VAL A 223 -16.89 -1.00 4.76
CA VAL A 223 -16.63 -1.71 3.50
C VAL A 223 -15.40 -1.13 2.84
N ALA A 224 -14.37 -1.94 2.66
CA ALA A 224 -13.17 -1.59 1.92
C ALA A 224 -13.23 -2.15 0.49
N TYR A 225 -12.91 -1.31 -0.50
CA TYR A 225 -12.83 -1.72 -1.91
C TYR A 225 -11.38 -1.95 -2.30
N PHE A 226 -11.13 -2.99 -3.11
CA PHE A 226 -9.80 -3.31 -3.61
C PHE A 226 -9.87 -4.10 -4.91
N GLY A 227 -8.74 -4.17 -5.61
CA GLY A 227 -8.65 -4.90 -6.88
C GLY A 227 -8.55 -3.99 -8.08
N GLU A 228 -8.86 -4.52 -9.25
CA GLU A 228 -8.70 -3.84 -10.51
C GLU A 228 -10.03 -3.18 -10.94
N GLY A 229 -9.99 -1.88 -11.14
CA GLY A 229 -11.09 -1.11 -11.71
C GLY A 229 -10.76 -0.62 -13.11
N VAL A 230 -11.79 -0.22 -13.86
CA VAL A 230 -11.63 0.36 -15.19
C VAL A 230 -11.81 1.87 -15.10
N LYS A 231 -10.80 2.62 -15.58
CA LYS A 231 -10.97 4.05 -15.84
C LYS A 231 -11.94 4.18 -17.01
N ARG A 232 -13.15 4.65 -16.77
CA ARG A 232 -14.03 5.02 -17.89
C ARG A 232 -13.50 6.33 -18.46
N THR A 233 -13.06 6.28 -19.71
CA THR A 233 -12.74 7.44 -20.55
C THR A 233 -13.98 8.29 -20.77
#